data_5ab0ba8ef01fd4b1c1e056d83ca3f014
#
_entry.id   5ab0ba8ef01fd4b1c1e056d83ca3f014
#
_cell.length_a   1.000
_cell.length_b   1.000
_cell.length_c   1.000
_cell.angle_alpha   90.00
_cell.angle_beta   90.00
_cell.angle_gamma   90.00
#
_symmetry.space_group_name_H-M   'P 1'
#
loop_
_entity.id
_entity.type
_entity.pdbx_description
1 polymer ?
#
loop_
_entity_poly.entity_id
_entity_poly.type
_entity_poly.pdbx_seq_one_letter_code
_entity_poly.pdbx_strand_id
1 'polypeptide(L)'
;MIWRGNSYQRGSFAVKDENYLSVSLEAVNDGTYTYSTTGKDRYMQTKLYRTDNRTGKKNLVASFKLGIEKYSVCGNYVFVEANVPYKGADVTEKLAVYCYKADGSSKVKLASWFPAE
;
A
#
# COMPACT_ATOMS: atom_id res chain seq x y z
N MET A 1 -12.13 -12.61 12.26
CA MET A 1 -12.15 -12.23 12.14
C MET A 1 -12.63 -12.01 11.59
N ILE A 2 -12.22 -12.38 11.94
CA ILE A 2 -12.43 -12.01 11.69
C ILE A 2 -12.78 -11.77 11.16
N TRP A 3 -12.37 -11.98 11.66
CA TRP A 3 -12.60 -11.57 11.29
C TRP A 3 -12.89 -11.53 10.63
N ARG A 4 -12.74 -11.52 10.95
CA ARG A 4 -12.81 -11.32 10.55
C ARG A 4 -12.99 -10.96 10.13
N GLY A 5 -12.70 -11.39 10.07
CA GLY A 5 -12.83 -10.93 10.04
C GLY A 5 -12.89 -10.64 9.46
N ASN A 6 -12.53 -10.57 9.51
CA ASN A 6 -12.46 -10.16 9.29
C ASN A 6 -12.43 -9.87 8.75
N SER A 7 -12.69 -10.55 8.77
CA SER A 7 -12.64 -10.02 8.74
C SER A 7 -12.67 -9.64 8.31
N TYR A 8 -12.32 -9.70 8.29
CA TYR A 8 -12.27 -9.24 8.22
C TYR A 8 -12.21 -9.27 7.52
N GLN A 9 -11.92 -9.40 7.57
CA GLN A 9 -11.69 -9.37 7.34
C GLN A 9 -11.49 -9.36 6.93
N ARG A 10 -11.41 -9.49 6.85
CA ARG A 10 -11.13 -9.42 6.72
C ARG A 10 -10.77 -9.34 6.52
N GLY A 11 -10.95 -9.86 6.30
CA GLY A 11 -10.60 -9.56 6.54
C GLY A 11 -10.20 -9.71 6.44
N SER A 12 -9.97 -10.24 6.55
CA SER A 12 -9.46 -10.08 6.88
C SER A 12 -9.08 -10.38 7.05
N PHE A 13 -8.81 -10.75 7.29
CA PHE A 13 -8.25 -10.82 7.82
C PHE A 13 -7.83 -11.53 8.13
N ALA A 14 -7.22 -12.12 8.31
CA ALA A 14 -6.67 -12.64 8.89
C ALA A 14 -6.34 -13.26 9.28
N VAL A 15 -5.73 -13.45 9.34
CA VAL A 15 -5.05 -13.87 9.80
C VAL A 15 -4.76 -14.52 10.34
N LYS A 16 -4.41 -14.68 10.38
CA LYS A 16 -3.79 -15.35 11.05
C LYS A 16 -2.85 -15.98 11.13
N ASP A 17 -2.87 -15.89 11.28
CA ASP A 17 -1.81 -16.75 10.98
C ASP A 17 -0.59 -16.01 10.44
N GLU A 18 0.55 -16.48 10.75
CA GLU A 18 1.80 -15.80 10.35
C GLU A 18 2.05 -15.82 8.86
N ASN A 19 1.28 -16.55 8.11
CA ASN A 19 1.44 -16.58 6.66
C ASN A 19 1.20 -15.23 6.01
N TYR A 20 0.40 -14.40 6.63
CA TYR A 20 0.13 -13.09 6.06
C TYR A 20 1.37 -12.22 6.02
N LEU A 21 2.37 -12.52 6.82
CA LEU A 21 3.59 -11.73 6.86
C LEU A 21 4.41 -11.85 5.60
N SER A 22 4.20 -12.89 4.84
CA SER A 22 4.99 -13.13 3.64
C SER A 22 4.22 -12.87 2.36
N VAL A 23 3.02 -12.30 2.46
CA VAL A 23 2.16 -12.12 1.31
C VAL A 23 2.47 -10.81 0.62
N SER A 24 2.61 -10.86 -0.70
CA SER A 24 2.74 -9.65 -1.51
C SER A 24 1.41 -8.90 -1.50
N LEU A 25 1.49 -7.61 -1.73
CA LEU A 25 0.30 -6.80 -1.87
C LEU A 25 -0.47 -7.23 -3.12
N GLU A 26 -1.77 -7.40 -2.97
CA GLU A 26 -2.59 -7.88 -4.07
C GLU A 26 -2.89 -6.77 -5.07
N ALA A 27 -3.01 -7.17 -6.33
CA ALA A 27 -3.45 -6.24 -7.36
C ALA A 27 -4.93 -5.94 -7.18
N VAL A 28 -5.32 -4.73 -7.57
CA VAL A 28 -6.71 -4.30 -7.54
C VAL A 28 -7.12 -3.93 -8.96
N ASN A 29 -8.21 -4.53 -9.43
CA ASN A 29 -8.74 -4.24 -10.76
C ASN A 29 -10.14 -3.65 -10.59
N ASP A 30 -10.33 -2.39 -10.99
CA ASP A 30 -11.61 -1.72 -10.85
C ASP A 30 -12.43 -1.74 -12.15
N GLY A 31 -12.01 -2.53 -13.14
CA GLY A 31 -12.66 -2.65 -14.42
C GLY A 31 -12.06 -1.75 -15.48
N THR A 32 -11.56 -0.60 -15.11
CA THR A 32 -10.91 0.36 -16.01
C THR A 32 -9.40 0.31 -15.86
N TYR A 33 -8.95 0.20 -14.64
CA TYR A 33 -7.53 0.19 -14.32
C TYR A 33 -7.17 -0.99 -13.42
N THR A 34 -5.94 -1.42 -13.53
CA THR A 34 -5.37 -2.41 -12.62
C THR A 34 -4.23 -1.77 -11.85
N TYR A 35 -4.29 -1.84 -10.53
CA TYR A 35 -3.25 -1.33 -9.64
C TYR A 35 -2.39 -2.49 -9.18
N SER A 36 -1.10 -2.30 -9.18
CA SER A 36 -0.17 -3.33 -8.74
C SER A 36 1.10 -2.72 -8.20
N THR A 37 1.82 -3.50 -7.39
CA THR A 37 3.05 -3.03 -6.79
C THR A 37 4.23 -3.83 -7.33
N THR A 38 5.40 -3.19 -7.32
CA THR A 38 6.66 -3.85 -7.59
C THR A 38 7.64 -3.43 -6.51
N GLY A 39 8.70 -4.19 -6.36
CA GLY A 39 9.67 -3.86 -5.36
C GLY A 39 10.90 -4.73 -5.45
N LYS A 40 11.67 -4.70 -4.37
CA LYS A 40 12.92 -5.44 -4.28
C LYS A 40 12.66 -6.94 -4.27
N ASP A 41 11.61 -7.34 -3.55
CA ASP A 41 11.17 -8.74 -3.51
C ASP A 41 9.73 -8.74 -2.99
N ARG A 42 9.17 -9.93 -2.76
CA ARG A 42 7.76 -10.01 -2.36
C ARG A 42 7.48 -9.44 -0.96
N TYR A 43 8.52 -9.23 -0.17
CA TYR A 43 8.37 -8.68 1.18
C TYR A 43 8.53 -7.18 1.22
N MET A 44 9.13 -6.59 0.21
CA MET A 44 9.36 -5.15 0.19
C MET A 44 8.94 -4.58 -1.16
N GLN A 45 7.69 -4.19 -1.22
CA GLN A 45 7.12 -3.53 -2.40
C GLN A 45 7.35 -2.04 -2.25
N THR A 46 7.90 -1.40 -3.26
CA THR A 46 8.33 -0.01 -3.17
C THR A 46 7.63 0.93 -4.12
N LYS A 47 6.99 0.40 -5.16
CA LYS A 47 6.33 1.24 -6.16
C LYS A 47 4.93 0.72 -6.44
N LEU A 48 3.99 1.65 -6.58
CA LEU A 48 2.60 1.35 -6.93
C LEU A 48 2.31 1.94 -8.29
N TYR A 49 1.84 1.11 -9.20
CA TYR A 49 1.52 1.49 -10.57
C TYR A 49 0.03 1.32 -10.85
N ARG A 50 -0.45 2.11 -11.78
CA ARG A 50 -1.79 1.95 -12.34
C ARG A 50 -1.64 1.67 -13.84
N THR A 51 -2.30 0.62 -14.31
CA THR A 51 -2.28 0.23 -15.72
C THR A 51 -3.67 0.39 -16.30
N ASP A 52 -3.79 1.08 -17.44
CA ASP A 52 -5.04 1.19 -18.16
C ASP A 52 -5.33 -0.17 -18.82
N ASN A 53 -6.45 -0.79 -18.46
CA ASN A 53 -6.78 -2.14 -18.93
C ASN A 53 -6.98 -2.18 -20.43
N ARG A 54 -7.41 -1.08 -21.04
CA ARG A 54 -7.69 -1.04 -22.46
C ARG A 54 -6.44 -0.83 -23.30
N THR A 55 -5.54 0.04 -22.85
CA THR A 55 -4.37 0.42 -23.65
C THR A 55 -3.07 -0.23 -23.19
N GLY A 56 -3.05 -0.72 -21.94
CA GLY A 56 -1.83 -1.24 -21.34
C GLY A 56 -0.88 -0.18 -20.84
N LYS A 57 -1.25 1.08 -20.95
CA LYS A 57 -0.40 2.17 -20.45
C LYS A 57 -0.32 2.15 -18.93
N LYS A 58 0.89 2.32 -18.44
CA LYS A 58 1.18 2.23 -17.01
C LYS A 58 1.71 3.56 -16.50
N ASN A 59 1.19 4.02 -15.37
CA ASN A 59 1.75 5.21 -14.72
C ASN A 59 2.10 4.91 -13.27
N LEU A 60 3.12 5.60 -12.78
CA LEU A 60 3.53 5.47 -11.38
C LEU A 60 2.60 6.29 -10.51
N VAL A 61 2.02 5.67 -9.48
CA VAL A 61 1.17 6.37 -8.52
C VAL A 61 1.98 6.81 -7.32
N ALA A 62 2.80 5.92 -6.78
CA ALA A 62 3.53 6.19 -5.55
C ALA A 62 4.84 5.40 -5.51
N SER A 63 5.82 5.96 -4.82
CA SER A 63 7.11 5.30 -4.65
C SER A 63 7.62 5.57 -3.24
N PHE A 64 7.97 4.50 -2.50
CA PHE A 64 8.47 4.61 -1.14
C PHE A 64 9.65 3.68 -0.97
N LYS A 65 10.82 4.28 -0.83
CA LYS A 65 12.09 3.56 -0.74
C LYS A 65 12.11 2.54 0.40
N LEU A 66 11.43 2.83 1.50
CA LEU A 66 11.43 1.95 2.67
C LEU A 66 10.25 0.99 2.70
N GLY A 67 9.44 1.00 1.66
CA GLY A 67 8.41 -0.01 1.48
C GLY A 67 7.00 0.49 1.68
N ILE A 68 6.10 -0.07 0.86
CA ILE A 68 4.66 0.15 0.95
C ILE A 68 4.09 -0.99 1.78
N GLU A 69 3.37 -0.65 2.86
CA GLU A 69 2.75 -1.66 3.72
C GLU A 69 1.40 -2.12 3.18
N LYS A 70 0.61 -1.18 2.69
CA LYS A 70 -0.67 -1.51 2.09
C LYS A 70 -1.21 -0.31 1.33
N TYR A 71 -2.19 -0.56 0.48
CA TYR A 71 -2.87 0.51 -0.23
C TYR A 71 -4.33 0.14 -0.45
N SER A 72 -5.15 1.14 -0.70
CA SER A 72 -6.54 0.92 -1.09
C SER A 72 -6.94 1.94 -2.14
N VAL A 73 -7.82 1.51 -3.05
CA VAL A 73 -8.28 2.32 -4.16
C VAL A 73 -9.70 2.76 -3.88
N CYS A 74 -9.95 4.05 -4.00
CA CYS A 74 -11.28 4.61 -3.76
C CYS A 74 -11.57 5.63 -4.85
N GLY A 75 -12.26 5.20 -5.90
CA GLY A 75 -12.55 6.06 -7.03
C GLY A 75 -11.27 6.57 -7.68
N ASN A 76 -11.13 7.89 -7.73
CA ASN A 76 -9.96 8.53 -8.34
C ASN A 76 -8.81 8.75 -7.36
N TYR A 77 -8.91 8.18 -6.16
CA TYR A 77 -7.91 8.37 -5.12
C TYR A 77 -7.36 7.03 -4.66
N VAL A 78 -6.11 7.06 -4.23
CA VAL A 78 -5.45 5.89 -3.68
C VAL A 78 -4.82 6.27 -2.35
N PHE A 79 -5.12 5.50 -1.32
CA PHE A 79 -4.52 5.68 0.00
C PHE A 79 -3.39 4.69 0.14
N VAL A 80 -2.22 5.17 0.55
CA VAL A 80 -1.02 4.33 0.68
C VAL A 80 -0.46 4.48 2.08
N GLU A 81 -0.30 3.35 2.76
CA GLU A 81 0.40 3.31 4.03
C GLU A 81 1.81 2.78 3.76
N ALA A 82 2.81 3.53 4.15
CA ALA A 82 4.18 3.21 3.82
C ALA A 82 5.14 3.60 4.94
N ASN A 83 6.32 3.02 4.88
CA ASN A 83 7.41 3.37 5.78
C ASN A 83 8.13 4.58 5.23
N VAL A 84 8.40 5.55 6.10
CA VAL A 84 9.08 6.79 5.72
C VAL A 84 10.25 7.04 6.67
N PRO A 85 11.28 7.76 6.20
CA PRO A 85 12.43 8.03 7.05
C PRO A 85 12.07 8.90 8.25
N TYR A 86 12.75 8.66 9.36
CA TYR A 86 12.62 9.47 10.54
C TYR A 86 13.96 9.50 11.26
N LYS A 87 14.39 10.68 11.66
CA LYS A 87 15.62 10.83 12.44
C LYS A 87 15.28 10.98 13.89
N GLY A 88 15.58 9.94 14.66
CA GLY A 88 15.39 9.93 16.09
C GLY A 88 16.48 9.11 16.75
N ALA A 89 16.50 9.09 18.07
CA ALA A 89 17.58 8.44 18.78
C ALA A 89 17.66 6.94 18.49
N ASP A 90 16.49 6.28 18.46
CA ASP A 90 16.43 4.82 18.34
C ASP A 90 15.58 4.32 17.19
N VAL A 91 15.00 5.23 16.42
CA VAL A 91 14.06 4.86 15.37
C VAL A 91 14.44 5.57 14.09
N THR A 92 14.55 4.81 13.01
CA THR A 92 14.90 5.36 11.70
C THR A 92 13.74 5.40 10.74
N GLU A 93 12.61 4.78 11.08
CA GLU A 93 11.44 4.71 10.21
C GLU A 93 10.18 4.90 11.02
N LYS A 94 9.17 5.43 10.37
CA LYS A 94 7.82 5.45 10.92
C LYS A 94 6.84 5.19 9.79
N LEU A 95 5.59 4.92 10.16
CA LEU A 95 4.52 4.72 9.18
C LEU A 95 3.84 6.04 8.86
N ALA A 96 3.42 6.18 7.63
CA ALA A 96 2.66 7.35 7.19
C ALA A 96 1.62 6.91 6.19
N VAL A 97 0.50 7.64 6.17
CA VAL A 97 -0.57 7.42 5.20
C VAL A 97 -0.64 8.65 4.30
N TYR A 98 -0.64 8.38 3.01
CA TYR A 98 -0.76 9.42 2.00
C TYR A 98 -1.98 9.15 1.13
N CYS A 99 -2.60 10.22 0.66
CA CYS A 99 -3.65 10.15 -0.34
C CYS A 99 -3.09 10.68 -1.65
N TYR A 100 -3.21 9.89 -2.70
CA TYR A 100 -2.75 10.25 -4.04
C TYR A 100 -3.96 10.35 -4.95
N LYS A 101 -3.87 11.23 -5.96
CA LYS A 101 -4.74 11.06 -7.11
C LYS A 101 -4.24 9.84 -7.87
N ALA A 102 -5.17 9.06 -8.42
CA ALA A 102 -4.83 7.79 -9.06
C ALA A 102 -3.90 7.93 -10.25
N ASP A 103 -3.85 9.11 -10.87
CA ASP A 103 -2.92 9.36 -11.98
C ASP A 103 -1.52 9.75 -11.51
N GLY A 104 -1.30 9.81 -10.20
CA GLY A 104 0.00 10.17 -9.63
C GLY A 104 0.27 11.65 -9.56
N SER A 105 -0.70 12.50 -9.89
CA SER A 105 -0.47 13.94 -10.04
C SER A 105 -0.43 14.73 -8.73
N SER A 106 -0.91 14.15 -7.62
CA SER A 106 -0.86 14.87 -6.35
C SER A 106 -0.73 13.89 -5.20
N LYS A 107 -0.18 14.39 -4.10
CA LYS A 107 0.08 13.60 -2.91
C LYS A 107 -0.17 14.46 -1.69
N VAL A 108 -0.95 13.95 -0.73
CA VAL A 108 -1.22 14.63 0.52
C VAL A 108 -0.94 13.66 1.66
N LYS A 109 -0.12 14.09 2.61
CA LYS A 109 0.14 13.29 3.80
C LYS A 109 -1.00 13.48 4.78
N LEU A 110 -1.61 12.38 5.20
CA LEU A 110 -2.76 12.41 6.10
C LEU A 110 -2.39 12.18 7.55
N ALA A 111 -1.42 11.30 7.82
CA ALA A 111 -1.06 10.96 9.18
C ALA A 111 0.29 10.26 9.18
N SER A 112 0.94 10.23 10.35
CA SER A 112 2.13 9.42 10.52
C SER A 112 2.24 9.00 11.99
N TRP A 113 2.87 7.85 12.23
CA TRP A 113 3.00 7.33 13.58
C TRP A 113 4.14 6.31 13.61
N PHE A 114 4.59 6.00 14.82
CA PHE A 114 5.57 4.95 14.99
C PHE A 114 4.85 3.61 15.07
N PRO A 115 5.44 2.54 14.49
CA PRO A 115 4.83 1.22 14.57
C PRO A 115 4.66 0.79 16.03
N ALA A 116 3.57 0.07 16.31
CA ALA A 116 3.36 -0.54 17.62
C ALA A 116 4.37 -1.67 17.81
N GLU A 117 4.74 -1.91 19.05
CA GLU A 117 5.72 -2.95 19.37
C GLU A 117 5.09 -4.27 19.73
#